data_2f394989c8ccfdfad22ae258e6b5d3d6
#
_entry.id   2f394989c8ccfdfad22ae258e6b5d3d6
#
_cell.length_a   1.000
_cell.length_b   1.000
_cell.length_c   1.000
_cell.angle_alpha   90.00
_cell.angle_beta   90.00
_cell.angle_gamma   90.00
#
_symmetry.space_group_name_H-M   'P 1'
#
loop_
_entity.id
_entity.type
_entity.pdbx_description
1 polymer ?
#
loop_
_entity_poly.entity_id
_entity_poly.type
_entity_poly.pdbx_seq_one_letter_code
_entity_poly.pdbx_strand_id
1 'polypeptide(L)'
;MNQKELNEIRRRFRLDKNNFSRIFGCYVNSNREVISWIDASLGLMRQEEQEMYLGLLKKTLSGTLGRNLIDIEFSTAQVADSDEHRLLQTLRQTECKDANARETLCRKIIESLNMGETNCLILLAADAYDVPYRGKDDELQADASGDVYKYFVCAICPVKTPTLELRYDTDENFFHPSSTGHIALAPELGFLFPAFDDRAANIYNALFYSKNVELIHEEVIDAVFRVEPPMSAVEQKNVFDTALADTLEKDCSYDVVQSVHEQLRGRIQEHKESRDPAPLELTVGDVGGILSESGVSEEKVESFRRECEKQYGENAALNPKNILGTGKFEITTPEVKITVAPENSYLIEARMIGGRRYLLIPADDGVEVNGVSVSIPNEEHN
;
A
#
# COMPACT_ATOMS: atom_id res chain seq x y z
N MET A 1 -4.04 -6.02 11.71
CA MET A 1 -5.32 -5.35 11.28
C MET A 1 -5.86 -6.00 10.03
N ASN A 2 -7.15 -6.36 9.96
CA ASN A 2 -7.77 -6.97 8.79
C ASN A 2 -8.63 -5.97 7.98
N GLN A 3 -9.16 -6.40 6.82
CA GLN A 3 -9.90 -5.52 5.91
C GLN A 3 -11.24 -5.01 6.49
N LYS A 4 -11.91 -5.78 7.36
CA LYS A 4 -13.17 -5.33 8.01
C LYS A 4 -12.87 -4.23 9.03
N GLU A 5 -11.84 -4.41 9.83
CA GLU A 5 -11.36 -3.45 10.82
C GLU A 5 -10.89 -2.15 10.16
N LEU A 6 -10.10 -2.26 9.10
CA LEU A 6 -9.69 -1.11 8.31
C LEU A 6 -10.89 -0.32 7.77
N ASN A 7 -11.89 -1.02 7.24
CA ASN A 7 -13.11 -0.37 6.73
C ASN A 7 -13.94 0.24 7.86
N GLU A 8 -13.92 -0.33 9.05
CA GLU A 8 -14.57 0.22 10.23
C GLU A 8 -13.93 1.56 10.63
N ILE A 9 -12.60 1.60 10.71
CA ILE A 9 -11.89 2.84 11.02
C ILE A 9 -12.03 3.88 9.89
N ARG A 10 -11.99 3.48 8.62
CA ARG A 10 -12.26 4.41 7.48
C ARG A 10 -13.62 5.11 7.58
N ARG A 11 -14.63 4.48 8.16
CA ARG A 11 -15.96 5.07 8.36
C ARG A 11 -15.95 6.15 9.44
N ARG A 12 -14.97 6.14 10.35
CA ARG A 12 -14.82 7.17 11.40
C ARG A 12 -14.51 8.55 10.83
N PHE A 13 -13.98 8.64 9.61
CA PHE A 13 -13.69 9.93 8.95
C PHE A 13 -14.89 10.59 8.29
N ARG A 14 -16.10 10.06 8.50
CA ARG A 14 -17.32 10.73 8.08
C ARG A 14 -17.74 11.75 9.14
N LEU A 15 -18.33 12.86 8.71
CA LEU A 15 -18.76 13.94 9.61
C LEU A 15 -19.74 13.47 10.70
N ASP A 16 -20.63 12.55 10.33
CA ASP A 16 -21.67 11.99 11.20
C ASP A 16 -21.18 10.89 12.15
N LYS A 17 -19.90 10.49 12.08
CA LYS A 17 -19.38 9.31 12.81
C LYS A 17 -18.06 9.52 13.53
N ASN A 18 -17.44 10.68 13.40
CA ASN A 18 -16.15 10.96 14.02
C ASN A 18 -16.29 11.67 15.37
N ASN A 19 -15.25 11.57 16.20
CA ASN A 19 -15.06 12.38 17.39
C ASN A 19 -13.77 13.22 17.30
N PHE A 20 -13.27 13.47 16.07
CA PHE A 20 -12.15 14.38 15.88
C PHE A 20 -12.54 15.77 16.31
N SER A 21 -11.87 16.30 17.32
CA SER A 21 -12.16 17.63 17.86
C SER A 21 -11.28 18.71 17.25
N ARG A 22 -10.04 18.39 16.91
CA ARG A 22 -9.03 19.32 16.44
C ARG A 22 -8.14 18.71 15.37
N ILE A 23 -7.64 19.57 14.52
CA ILE A 23 -6.57 19.29 13.56
C ILE A 23 -5.31 20.00 14.02
N PHE A 24 -4.23 19.28 14.15
CA PHE A 24 -2.91 19.79 14.43
C PHE A 24 -1.98 19.57 13.24
N GLY A 25 -0.86 20.25 13.22
CA GLY A 25 0.16 20.01 12.20
C GLY A 25 1.07 21.18 11.95
N CYS A 26 1.79 21.13 10.84
CA CYS A 26 2.63 22.23 10.39
C CYS A 26 2.76 22.25 8.87
N TYR A 27 2.94 23.45 8.33
CA TYR A 27 3.34 23.68 6.96
C TYR A 27 4.84 23.90 6.91
N VAL A 28 5.53 23.15 6.06
CA VAL A 28 6.99 23.11 5.97
C VAL A 28 7.41 23.42 4.54
N ASN A 29 8.41 24.28 4.37
CA ASN A 29 8.97 24.61 3.06
C ASN A 29 10.01 23.57 2.61
N SER A 30 10.47 23.70 1.36
CA SER A 30 11.48 22.80 0.77
C SER A 30 12.86 22.87 1.48
N ASN A 31 13.13 23.92 2.25
CA ASN A 31 14.33 24.05 3.07
C ASN A 31 14.20 23.37 4.46
N ARG A 32 13.11 22.63 4.69
CA ARG A 32 12.79 21.97 5.97
C ARG A 32 12.49 22.95 7.11
N GLU A 33 12.08 24.18 6.79
CA GLU A 33 11.72 25.19 7.79
C GLU A 33 10.20 25.17 7.99
N VAL A 34 9.76 25.17 9.25
CA VAL A 34 8.34 25.27 9.60
C VAL A 34 7.89 26.71 9.37
N ILE A 35 7.01 26.90 8.39
CA ILE A 35 6.44 28.20 8.04
C ILE A 35 5.30 28.57 8.99
N SER A 36 4.46 27.59 9.34
CA SER A 36 3.34 27.81 10.27
C SER A 36 2.95 26.53 10.99
N TRP A 37 2.52 26.69 12.24
CA TRP A 37 1.88 25.62 13.02
C TRP A 37 0.37 25.70 12.84
N ILE A 38 -0.28 24.55 12.84
CA ILE A 38 -1.73 24.39 12.72
C ILE A 38 -2.25 23.84 14.04
N ASP A 39 -3.21 24.54 14.63
CA ASP A 39 -3.98 24.10 15.80
C ASP A 39 -5.41 24.65 15.65
N ALA A 40 -6.27 23.89 14.99
CA ALA A 40 -7.59 24.35 14.60
C ALA A 40 -8.69 23.42 15.12
N SER A 41 -9.76 24.00 15.65
CA SER A 41 -10.93 23.26 16.09
C SER A 41 -11.80 22.85 14.90
N LEU A 42 -12.04 21.55 14.74
CA LEU A 42 -12.85 21.04 13.64
C LEU A 42 -14.29 21.59 13.71
N GLY A 43 -14.86 21.66 14.90
CA GLY A 43 -16.23 22.16 15.08
C GLY A 43 -16.44 23.66 14.77
N LEU A 44 -15.36 24.43 14.58
CA LEU A 44 -15.43 25.83 14.17
C LEU A 44 -15.25 26.03 12.65
N MET A 45 -14.89 24.98 11.93
CA MET A 45 -14.72 25.00 10.48
C MET A 45 -16.06 24.85 9.77
N ARG A 46 -16.16 25.34 8.53
CA ARG A 46 -17.27 25.02 7.65
C ARG A 46 -17.26 23.53 7.29
N GLN A 47 -18.42 22.99 6.96
CA GLN A 47 -18.57 21.57 6.65
C GLN A 47 -17.63 21.12 5.52
N GLU A 48 -17.53 21.90 4.45
CA GLU A 48 -16.65 21.58 3.32
C GLU A 48 -15.17 21.55 3.75
N GLU A 49 -14.77 22.43 4.64
CA GLU A 49 -13.40 22.48 5.17
C GLU A 49 -13.11 21.26 6.06
N GLN A 50 -14.06 20.88 6.93
CA GLN A 50 -13.94 19.65 7.72
C GLN A 50 -13.80 18.42 6.82
N GLU A 51 -14.60 18.31 5.76
CA GLU A 51 -14.56 17.21 4.79
C GLU A 51 -13.21 17.13 4.09
N MET A 52 -12.60 18.28 3.75
CA MET A 52 -11.27 18.33 3.12
C MET A 52 -10.19 17.79 4.05
N TYR A 53 -10.12 18.25 5.30
CA TYR A 53 -9.14 17.77 6.27
C TYR A 53 -9.33 16.28 6.58
N LEU A 54 -10.55 15.86 6.89
CA LEU A 54 -10.87 14.45 7.15
C LEU A 54 -10.62 13.59 5.92
N GLY A 55 -10.84 14.13 4.73
CA GLY A 55 -10.55 13.48 3.46
C GLY A 55 -9.06 13.20 3.25
N LEU A 56 -8.19 14.17 3.58
CA LEU A 56 -6.73 13.97 3.52
C LEU A 56 -6.29 12.91 4.53
N LEU A 57 -6.72 13.02 5.78
CA LEU A 57 -6.39 12.04 6.83
C LEU A 57 -6.89 10.62 6.47
N LYS A 58 -8.11 10.49 5.95
CA LYS A 58 -8.66 9.21 5.50
C LYS A 58 -7.84 8.55 4.41
N LYS A 59 -7.22 9.34 3.53
CA LYS A 59 -6.38 8.81 2.44
C LYS A 59 -5.15 8.07 2.95
N THR A 60 -4.65 8.34 4.16
CA THR A 60 -3.58 7.55 4.78
C THR A 60 -3.99 6.11 5.13
N LEU A 61 -5.27 5.82 5.06
CA LEU A 61 -5.80 4.47 5.23
C LEU A 61 -6.23 3.85 3.89
N SER A 62 -5.90 4.46 2.74
CA SER A 62 -6.26 3.97 1.41
C SER A 62 -5.27 2.92 0.91
N GLY A 63 -5.67 2.15 -0.11
CA GLY A 63 -4.82 1.12 -0.69
C GLY A 63 -5.06 -0.28 -0.11
N THR A 64 -4.10 -1.15 -0.30
CA THR A 64 -4.18 -2.58 0.03
C THR A 64 -3.28 -2.91 1.21
N LEU A 65 -3.80 -3.67 2.18
CA LEU A 65 -3.04 -4.22 3.30
C LEU A 65 -1.88 -5.09 2.79
N GLY A 66 -0.72 -4.96 3.44
CA GLY A 66 0.52 -5.63 3.05
C GLY A 66 1.16 -5.06 1.78
N ARG A 67 0.68 -3.92 1.26
CA ARG A 67 1.20 -3.28 0.06
C ARG A 67 1.40 -1.76 0.23
N ASN A 68 0.30 -0.98 0.17
CA ASN A 68 0.32 0.45 0.50
C ASN A 68 0.20 0.69 2.00
N LEU A 69 -0.51 -0.22 2.68
CA LEU A 69 -0.73 -0.21 4.11
C LEU A 69 0.13 -1.31 4.72
N ILE A 70 1.20 -0.90 5.36
CA ILE A 70 2.29 -1.75 5.85
C ILE A 70 2.15 -1.83 7.37
N ASP A 71 2.19 -3.03 7.92
CA ASP A 71 2.24 -3.24 9.37
C ASP A 71 3.66 -2.90 9.87
N ILE A 72 3.72 -2.02 10.86
CA ILE A 72 4.94 -1.69 11.60
C ILE A 72 4.83 -2.36 12.95
N GLU A 73 5.72 -3.30 13.22
CA GLU A 73 5.68 -4.11 14.43
C GLU A 73 6.77 -3.67 15.43
N PHE A 74 6.37 -3.40 16.66
CA PHE A 74 7.26 -3.08 17.75
C PHE A 74 7.58 -4.34 18.57
N SER A 75 8.85 -4.56 18.86
CA SER A 75 9.26 -5.59 19.80
C SER A 75 8.76 -5.27 21.22
N THR A 76 8.63 -6.29 22.05
CA THR A 76 8.26 -6.12 23.47
C THR A 76 9.21 -5.17 24.20
N ALA A 77 10.50 -5.19 23.87
CA ALA A 77 11.50 -4.31 24.46
C ALA A 77 11.24 -2.85 24.07
N GLN A 78 10.86 -2.56 22.81
CA GLN A 78 10.54 -1.22 22.36
C GLN A 78 9.26 -0.68 23.01
N VAL A 79 8.22 -1.51 23.14
CA VAL A 79 6.98 -1.12 23.83
C VAL A 79 7.25 -0.80 25.30
N ALA A 80 8.17 -1.52 25.95
CA ALA A 80 8.52 -1.31 27.34
C ALA A 80 9.38 -0.06 27.54
N ASP A 81 10.38 0.18 26.69
CA ASP A 81 11.39 1.23 26.93
C ASP A 81 12.02 1.78 25.63
N SER A 82 11.20 2.40 24.78
CA SER A 82 11.71 3.17 23.63
C SER A 82 11.15 4.59 23.66
N ASP A 83 11.97 5.56 23.33
CA ASP A 83 11.57 6.97 23.29
C ASP A 83 10.56 7.22 22.17
N GLU A 84 10.71 6.54 21.03
CA GLU A 84 9.82 6.62 19.89
C GLU A 84 8.43 6.08 20.23
N HIS A 85 8.37 4.89 20.81
CA HIS A 85 7.08 4.31 21.23
C HIS A 85 6.42 5.15 22.34
N ARG A 86 7.19 5.67 23.30
CA ARG A 86 6.71 6.57 24.35
C ARG A 86 6.15 7.86 23.77
N LEU A 87 6.81 8.43 22.75
CA LEU A 87 6.32 9.60 22.02
C LEU A 87 4.95 9.34 21.38
N LEU A 88 4.81 8.22 20.67
CA LEU A 88 3.54 7.83 20.03
C LEU A 88 2.43 7.60 21.08
N GLN A 89 2.76 6.95 22.19
CA GLN A 89 1.80 6.75 23.29
C GLN A 89 1.38 8.07 23.96
N THR A 90 2.31 9.01 24.11
CA THR A 90 2.00 10.35 24.63
C THR A 90 1.01 11.07 23.72
N LEU A 91 1.26 11.08 22.42
CA LEU A 91 0.35 11.66 21.43
C LEU A 91 -1.05 11.02 21.46
N ARG A 92 -1.11 9.69 21.54
CA ARG A 92 -2.36 8.95 21.68
C ARG A 92 -3.12 9.33 22.94
N GLN A 93 -2.44 9.29 24.10
CA GLN A 93 -3.07 9.53 25.41
C GLN A 93 -3.55 10.97 25.56
N THR A 94 -2.79 11.93 25.08
CA THR A 94 -3.12 13.36 25.12
C THR A 94 -4.01 13.80 23.96
N GLU A 95 -4.44 12.88 23.10
CA GLU A 95 -5.20 13.19 21.88
C GLU A 95 -4.50 14.26 21.02
N CYS A 96 -3.19 14.11 20.87
CA CYS A 96 -2.29 15.07 20.22
C CYS A 96 -2.29 16.48 20.83
N LYS A 97 -2.77 16.71 22.06
CA LYS A 97 -2.82 18.03 22.68
C LYS A 97 -1.48 18.47 23.29
N ASP A 98 -0.54 17.53 23.55
CA ASP A 98 0.79 17.85 24.01
C ASP A 98 1.62 18.51 22.90
N ALA A 99 1.94 19.79 23.06
CA ALA A 99 2.66 20.57 22.06
C ALA A 99 4.08 20.07 21.85
N ASN A 100 4.80 19.69 22.92
CA ASN A 100 6.18 19.23 22.82
C ASN A 100 6.24 17.88 22.08
N ALA A 101 5.30 16.99 22.35
CA ALA A 101 5.22 15.69 21.65
C ALA A 101 4.91 15.88 20.15
N ARG A 102 3.99 16.82 19.80
CA ARG A 102 3.70 17.15 18.39
C ARG A 102 4.93 17.72 17.68
N GLU A 103 5.61 18.70 18.31
CA GLU A 103 6.81 19.31 17.74
C GLU A 103 7.92 18.30 17.54
N THR A 104 8.11 17.40 18.52
CA THR A 104 9.12 16.33 18.45
C THR A 104 8.82 15.38 17.29
N LEU A 105 7.56 14.94 17.13
CA LEU A 105 7.16 14.07 16.02
C LEU A 105 7.34 14.80 14.67
N CYS A 106 6.85 16.03 14.54
CA CYS A 106 7.00 16.80 13.30
C CYS A 106 8.48 17.00 12.94
N ARG A 107 9.34 17.29 13.92
CA ARG A 107 10.78 17.45 13.69
C ARG A 107 11.42 16.15 13.19
N LYS A 108 11.14 15.00 13.82
CA LYS A 108 11.63 13.70 13.35
C LYS A 108 11.23 13.44 11.90
N ILE A 109 9.98 13.72 11.53
CA ILE A 109 9.48 13.57 10.16
C ILE A 109 10.21 14.52 9.21
N ILE A 110 10.33 15.81 9.56
CA ILE A 110 10.96 16.83 8.71
C ILE A 110 12.44 16.52 8.46
N GLU A 111 13.16 16.08 9.48
CA GLU A 111 14.59 15.77 9.39
C GLU A 111 14.86 14.51 8.54
N SER A 112 13.99 13.52 8.61
CA SER A 112 14.13 12.27 7.86
C SER A 112 13.57 12.35 6.44
N LEU A 113 12.52 13.15 6.23
CA LEU A 113 11.77 13.17 4.97
C LEU A 113 12.61 13.70 3.80
N ASN A 114 12.64 12.92 2.72
CA ASN A 114 13.29 13.32 1.46
C ASN A 114 12.23 13.55 0.36
N MET A 115 11.68 14.75 0.32
CA MET A 115 10.71 15.18 -0.71
C MET A 115 11.30 16.12 -1.77
N GLY A 116 12.63 16.18 -1.89
CA GLY A 116 13.31 17.08 -2.82
C GLY A 116 12.95 18.55 -2.54
N GLU A 117 12.59 19.29 -3.59
CA GLU A 117 12.22 20.71 -3.51
C GLU A 117 10.73 20.96 -3.18
N THR A 118 10.00 19.94 -2.72
CA THR A 118 8.56 20.04 -2.48
C THR A 118 8.25 20.47 -1.06
N ASN A 119 7.41 21.48 -0.90
CA ASN A 119 6.85 21.84 0.40
C ASN A 119 5.90 20.72 0.89
N CYS A 120 5.73 20.59 2.19
CA CYS A 120 4.81 19.61 2.75
C CYS A 120 3.92 20.17 3.85
N LEU A 121 2.75 19.57 3.98
CA LEU A 121 1.78 19.78 5.04
C LEU A 121 1.72 18.50 5.87
N ILE A 122 2.13 18.59 7.14
CA ILE A 122 1.99 17.50 8.10
C ILE A 122 0.72 17.76 8.89
N LEU A 123 -0.20 16.78 8.91
CA LEU A 123 -1.46 16.84 9.64
C LEU A 123 -1.53 15.73 10.68
N LEU A 124 -2.06 16.07 11.84
CA LEU A 124 -2.30 15.15 12.95
C LEU A 124 -3.74 15.35 13.45
N ALA A 125 -4.45 14.25 13.68
CA ALA A 125 -5.74 14.27 14.36
C ALA A 125 -5.93 13.01 15.19
N ALA A 126 -6.57 13.14 16.35
CA ALA A 126 -6.89 12.01 17.22
C ALA A 126 -8.40 11.82 17.33
N ASP A 127 -8.80 10.56 17.43
CA ASP A 127 -10.19 10.14 17.64
C ASP A 127 -10.27 9.13 18.79
N ALA A 128 -11.38 9.13 19.51
CA ALA A 128 -11.75 8.13 20.48
C ALA A 128 -13.01 7.41 19.99
N TYR A 129 -12.85 6.14 19.68
CA TYR A 129 -13.92 5.30 19.13
C TYR A 129 -14.43 4.34 20.20
N ASP A 130 -15.68 4.54 20.62
CA ASP A 130 -16.38 3.56 21.45
C ASP A 130 -16.72 2.36 20.59
N VAL A 131 -15.99 1.26 20.80
CA VAL A 131 -16.12 0.05 19.98
C VAL A 131 -17.37 -0.70 20.38
N PRO A 132 -18.40 -0.82 19.51
CA PRO A 132 -19.62 -1.53 19.84
C PRO A 132 -19.35 -2.99 20.18
N TYR A 133 -19.95 -3.48 21.27
CA TYR A 133 -19.85 -4.91 21.62
C TYR A 133 -20.54 -5.77 20.55
N ARG A 134 -19.90 -6.84 20.13
CA ARG A 134 -20.53 -7.90 19.33
C ARG A 134 -20.93 -9.06 20.22
N GLY A 135 -22.23 -9.35 20.27
CA GLY A 135 -22.74 -10.55 20.92
C GLY A 135 -22.27 -11.83 20.23
N LYS A 136 -22.48 -12.97 20.87
CA LYS A 136 -22.17 -14.30 20.29
C LYS A 136 -22.92 -14.59 18.97
N ASP A 137 -23.98 -13.84 18.70
CA ASP A 137 -24.84 -13.95 17.51
C ASP A 137 -24.46 -12.95 16.41
N ASP A 138 -23.26 -12.34 16.50
CA ASP A 138 -22.71 -11.31 15.58
C ASP A 138 -23.57 -10.03 15.47
N GLU A 139 -24.57 -9.86 16.35
CA GLU A 139 -25.37 -8.65 16.46
C GLU A 139 -24.59 -7.54 17.20
N LEU A 140 -24.59 -6.35 16.60
CA LEU A 140 -23.99 -5.17 17.20
C LEU A 140 -24.91 -4.62 18.30
N GLN A 141 -24.47 -4.67 19.55
CA GLN A 141 -25.11 -4.03 20.66
C GLN A 141 -24.52 -2.62 20.87
N ALA A 142 -25.19 -1.61 20.34
CA ALA A 142 -24.69 -0.22 20.40
C ALA A 142 -24.62 0.35 21.83
N ASP A 143 -25.41 -0.19 22.76
CA ASP A 143 -25.50 0.29 24.14
C ASP A 143 -24.51 -0.41 25.11
N ALA A 144 -23.75 -1.41 24.65
CA ALA A 144 -22.72 -2.08 25.42
C ALA A 144 -21.36 -1.83 24.78
N SER A 145 -20.70 -0.72 25.15
CA SER A 145 -19.30 -0.49 24.77
C SER A 145 -18.38 -1.34 25.63
N GLY A 146 -17.54 -2.18 25.02
CA GLY A 146 -16.51 -2.94 25.72
C GLY A 146 -15.28 -2.08 26.02
N ASP A 147 -14.72 -1.46 24.97
CA ASP A 147 -13.45 -0.72 25.05
C ASP A 147 -13.47 0.56 24.19
N VAL A 148 -12.77 1.58 24.66
CA VAL A 148 -12.56 2.81 23.90
C VAL A 148 -11.24 2.71 23.15
N TYR A 149 -11.32 2.61 21.84
CA TYR A 149 -10.16 2.66 20.96
C TYR A 149 -9.74 4.11 20.72
N LYS A 150 -8.68 4.54 21.42
CA LYS A 150 -8.03 5.82 21.20
C LYS A 150 -6.88 5.68 20.23
N TYR A 151 -6.87 6.50 19.20
CA TYR A 151 -5.84 6.50 18.16
C TYR A 151 -5.60 7.89 17.62
N PHE A 152 -4.51 8.06 16.91
CA PHE A 152 -4.29 9.24 16.08
C PHE A 152 -3.79 8.85 14.69
N VAL A 153 -3.99 9.76 13.75
CA VAL A 153 -3.54 9.61 12.37
C VAL A 153 -2.63 10.78 12.03
N CYS A 154 -1.52 10.48 11.36
CA CYS A 154 -0.60 11.43 10.79
C CYS A 154 -0.67 11.31 9.26
N ALA A 155 -0.80 12.46 8.56
CA ALA A 155 -0.76 12.53 7.10
C ALA A 155 0.32 13.51 6.67
N ILE A 156 1.18 13.11 5.76
CA ILE A 156 2.21 13.96 5.16
C ILE A 156 1.83 14.18 3.69
N CYS A 157 1.42 15.42 3.38
CA CYS A 157 0.86 15.81 2.11
C CYS A 157 1.84 16.73 1.37
N PRO A 158 2.25 16.41 0.14
CA PRO A 158 2.96 17.35 -0.71
C PRO A 158 2.11 18.60 -0.94
N VAL A 159 2.77 19.75 -1.02
CA VAL A 159 2.10 21.01 -1.32
C VAL A 159 2.59 21.54 -2.65
N LYS A 160 1.67 21.62 -3.62
CA LYS A 160 1.94 22.22 -4.92
C LYS A 160 2.13 23.73 -4.73
N THR A 161 3.28 24.24 -5.15
CA THR A 161 3.57 25.69 -5.15
C THR A 161 2.74 26.38 -6.23
N PRO A 162 2.41 27.67 -6.02
CA PRO A 162 1.63 28.41 -6.99
C PRO A 162 2.41 28.58 -8.30
N THR A 163 1.72 28.34 -9.41
CA THR A 163 2.20 28.65 -10.75
C THR A 163 1.44 29.86 -11.28
N LEU A 164 2.15 30.70 -12.02
CA LEU A 164 1.52 31.82 -12.70
C LEU A 164 0.80 31.30 -13.96
N GLU A 165 -0.51 31.44 -13.98
CA GLU A 165 -1.36 30.97 -15.08
C GLU A 165 -2.28 32.11 -15.55
N LEU A 166 -2.69 32.10 -16.81
CA LEU A 166 -3.72 33.01 -17.29
C LEU A 166 -5.09 32.50 -16.82
N ARG A 167 -5.76 33.31 -15.97
CA ARG A 167 -7.10 33.01 -15.47
C ARG A 167 -8.09 34.04 -16.00
N TYR A 168 -9.26 33.56 -16.36
CA TYR A 168 -10.36 34.40 -16.75
C TYR A 168 -10.98 35.06 -15.51
N ASP A 169 -10.98 36.39 -15.52
CA ASP A 169 -11.71 37.19 -14.56
C ASP A 169 -13.10 37.52 -15.12
N THR A 170 -14.13 37.09 -14.42
CA THR A 170 -15.53 37.28 -14.87
C THR A 170 -16.00 38.71 -14.72
N ASP A 171 -15.40 39.50 -13.83
CA ASP A 171 -15.79 40.89 -13.59
C ASP A 171 -15.18 41.82 -14.65
N GLU A 172 -13.92 41.54 -15.04
CA GLU A 172 -13.22 42.31 -16.06
C GLU A 172 -13.38 41.73 -17.47
N ASN A 173 -13.95 40.54 -17.58
CA ASN A 173 -14.17 39.81 -18.83
C ASN A 173 -12.87 39.66 -19.66
N PHE A 174 -11.76 39.36 -18.98
CA PHE A 174 -10.44 39.25 -19.57
C PHE A 174 -9.55 38.21 -18.83
N PHE A 175 -8.49 37.75 -19.50
CA PHE A 175 -7.52 36.84 -18.91
C PHE A 175 -6.35 37.61 -18.25
N HIS A 176 -6.18 37.46 -16.95
CA HIS A 176 -5.07 38.04 -16.20
C HIS A 176 -4.10 36.99 -15.70
N PRO A 177 -2.79 37.31 -15.61
CA PRO A 177 -1.85 36.49 -14.89
C PRO A 177 -2.27 36.40 -13.41
N SER A 178 -2.61 35.23 -12.96
CA SER A 178 -2.98 34.97 -11.56
C SER A 178 -2.24 33.72 -11.05
N SER A 179 -1.79 33.76 -9.83
CA SER A 179 -1.22 32.57 -9.17
C SER A 179 -2.30 31.87 -8.37
N THR A 180 -2.31 30.54 -8.43
CA THR A 180 -3.03 29.74 -7.44
C THR A 180 -2.33 29.85 -6.09
N GLY A 181 -3.07 29.74 -4.97
CA GLY A 181 -2.47 29.55 -3.67
C GLY A 181 -1.70 28.21 -3.58
N HIS A 182 -1.03 28.00 -2.49
CA HIS A 182 -0.44 26.68 -2.17
C HIS A 182 -1.55 25.66 -1.99
N ILE A 183 -1.45 24.50 -2.67
CA ILE A 183 -2.50 23.48 -2.69
C ILE A 183 -1.95 22.21 -2.05
N ALA A 184 -2.55 21.78 -0.94
CA ALA A 184 -2.24 20.49 -0.34
C ALA A 184 -2.77 19.35 -1.24
N LEU A 185 -1.90 18.45 -1.62
CA LEU A 185 -2.23 17.27 -2.41
C LEU A 185 -2.59 16.10 -1.50
N ALA A 186 -2.99 14.98 -2.11
CA ALA A 186 -3.19 13.75 -1.38
C ALA A 186 -1.89 13.32 -0.65
N PRO A 187 -1.97 12.73 0.55
CA PRO A 187 -0.78 12.33 1.29
C PRO A 187 0.06 11.36 0.47
N GLU A 188 1.36 11.57 0.52
CA GLU A 188 2.37 10.68 -0.05
C GLU A 188 2.65 9.52 0.91
N LEU A 189 2.70 9.85 2.20
CA LEU A 189 2.86 8.88 3.29
C LEU A 189 2.08 9.34 4.52
N GLY A 190 1.97 8.45 5.50
CA GLY A 190 1.32 8.73 6.77
C GLY A 190 1.17 7.46 7.59
N PHE A 191 0.55 7.54 8.75
CA PHE A 191 0.34 6.36 9.59
C PHE A 191 -0.82 6.56 10.57
N LEU A 192 -1.30 5.43 11.07
CA LEU A 192 -2.25 5.34 12.18
C LEU A 192 -1.57 4.61 13.34
N PHE A 193 -1.69 5.13 14.55
CA PHE A 193 -1.19 4.49 15.76
C PHE A 193 -2.18 4.61 16.92
N PRO A 194 -2.36 3.54 17.70
CA PRO A 194 -1.96 2.16 17.44
C PRO A 194 -2.84 1.50 16.36
N ALA A 195 -2.47 0.33 15.89
CA ALA A 195 -3.30 -0.45 14.98
C ALA A 195 -4.60 -0.89 15.68
N PHE A 196 -5.68 -1.03 14.90
CA PHE A 196 -6.95 -1.57 15.37
C PHE A 196 -7.04 -3.04 15.01
N ASP A 197 -6.79 -3.91 15.97
CA ASP A 197 -6.64 -5.33 15.78
C ASP A 197 -7.50 -6.10 16.79
N ASP A 198 -8.18 -7.14 16.36
CA ASP A 198 -9.18 -7.84 17.16
C ASP A 198 -10.19 -6.89 17.86
N ARG A 199 -10.53 -5.81 17.15
CA ARG A 199 -11.42 -4.73 17.60
C ARG A 199 -10.93 -3.99 18.86
N ALA A 200 -9.64 -4.02 19.13
CA ALA A 200 -8.98 -3.38 20.25
C ALA A 200 -7.75 -2.58 19.80
N ALA A 201 -7.18 -1.79 20.71
CA ALA A 201 -5.94 -1.08 20.46
C ALA A 201 -4.75 -2.02 20.57
N ASN A 202 -4.10 -2.32 19.45
CA ASN A 202 -2.85 -3.07 19.45
C ASN A 202 -1.65 -2.11 19.46
N ILE A 203 -1.10 -1.85 20.65
CA ILE A 203 0.03 -0.94 20.85
C ILE A 203 1.37 -1.49 20.33
N TYR A 204 1.41 -2.75 19.97
CA TYR A 204 2.58 -3.38 19.37
C TYR A 204 2.67 -3.13 17.87
N ASN A 205 1.61 -2.55 17.26
CA ASN A 205 1.56 -2.32 15.84
C ASN A 205 1.11 -0.88 15.50
N ALA A 206 1.69 -0.34 14.43
CA ALA A 206 1.19 0.83 13.72
C ALA A 206 0.87 0.45 12.28
N LEU A 207 -0.05 1.15 11.65
CA LEU A 207 -0.35 0.97 10.23
C LEU A 207 0.26 2.14 9.46
N PHE A 208 1.30 1.86 8.69
CA PHE A 208 2.01 2.84 7.87
C PHE A 208 1.47 2.83 6.44
N TYR A 209 1.26 4.00 5.88
CA TYR A 209 0.80 4.20 4.51
C TYR A 209 1.90 4.79 3.65
N SER A 210 2.20 4.16 2.52
CA SER A 210 2.90 4.77 1.41
C SER A 210 2.05 4.73 0.14
N LYS A 211 1.91 5.85 -0.52
CA LYS A 211 1.19 5.96 -1.78
C LYS A 211 1.89 5.20 -2.89
N ASN A 212 3.22 5.32 -2.95
CA ASN A 212 4.05 4.57 -3.87
C ASN A 212 4.54 3.28 -3.21
N VAL A 213 4.16 2.13 -3.77
CA VAL A 213 4.57 0.81 -3.27
C VAL A 213 6.05 0.49 -3.50
N GLU A 214 6.72 1.26 -4.36
CA GLU A 214 8.16 1.14 -4.66
C GLU A 214 9.02 1.95 -3.69
N LEU A 215 8.42 2.96 -3.04
CA LEU A 215 9.10 3.87 -2.12
C LEU A 215 8.34 3.89 -0.79
N ILE A 216 8.76 3.07 0.16
CA ILE A 216 8.11 2.98 1.47
C ILE A 216 8.61 4.00 2.49
N HIS A 217 9.51 4.90 2.10
CA HIS A 217 10.07 5.93 3.00
C HIS A 217 10.70 5.35 4.28
N GLU A 218 11.65 4.45 4.09
CA GLU A 218 12.37 3.74 5.17
C GLU A 218 12.98 4.70 6.19
N GLU A 219 13.48 5.86 5.71
CA GLU A 219 14.04 6.91 6.53
C GLU A 219 13.04 7.49 7.54
N VAL A 220 11.76 7.56 7.17
CA VAL A 220 10.69 8.03 8.06
C VAL A 220 10.28 6.89 9.01
N ILE A 221 10.25 5.65 8.55
CA ILE A 221 9.97 4.48 9.39
C ILE A 221 11.03 4.38 10.49
N ASP A 222 12.31 4.46 10.16
CA ASP A 222 13.38 4.43 11.16
C ASP A 222 13.28 5.62 12.13
N ALA A 223 13.09 6.84 11.64
CA ALA A 223 13.06 8.04 12.48
C ALA A 223 11.87 8.06 13.46
N VAL A 224 10.69 7.61 13.02
CA VAL A 224 9.45 7.70 13.80
C VAL A 224 9.23 6.48 14.69
N PHE A 225 9.55 5.27 14.20
CA PHE A 225 9.22 4.01 14.88
C PHE A 225 10.45 3.28 15.41
N ARG A 226 11.63 3.58 14.88
CA ARG A 226 12.89 2.91 15.25
C ARG A 226 12.83 1.41 15.07
N VAL A 227 12.17 0.96 14.01
CA VAL A 227 12.08 -0.45 13.61
C VAL A 227 12.80 -0.66 12.29
N GLU A 228 13.26 -1.88 12.05
CA GLU A 228 13.76 -2.25 10.72
C GLU A 228 12.60 -2.16 9.71
N PRO A 229 12.80 -1.40 8.62
CA PRO A 229 11.75 -1.27 7.61
C PRO A 229 11.36 -2.63 7.03
N PRO A 230 10.07 -2.96 6.93
CA PRO A 230 9.66 -4.19 6.27
C PRO A 230 9.95 -4.12 4.77
N MET A 231 10.19 -5.29 4.17
CA MET A 231 10.46 -5.39 2.74
C MET A 231 9.31 -4.82 1.91
N SER A 232 9.60 -3.91 0.98
CA SER A 232 8.60 -3.32 0.08
C SER A 232 7.98 -4.37 -0.84
N ALA A 233 6.81 -4.10 -1.40
CA ALA A 233 6.14 -5.01 -2.34
C ALA A 233 6.99 -5.30 -3.59
N VAL A 234 7.80 -4.32 -4.03
CA VAL A 234 8.71 -4.48 -5.18
C VAL A 234 9.90 -5.33 -4.82
N GLU A 235 10.49 -5.12 -3.65
CA GLU A 235 11.58 -5.96 -3.15
C GLU A 235 11.13 -7.40 -2.95
N GLN A 236 9.95 -7.62 -2.35
CA GLN A 236 9.37 -8.96 -2.23
C GLN A 236 9.28 -9.66 -3.59
N LYS A 237 8.80 -8.93 -4.63
CA LYS A 237 8.76 -9.47 -5.99
C LYS A 237 10.13 -9.78 -6.53
N ASN A 238 11.09 -8.86 -6.43
CA ASN A 238 12.44 -9.03 -6.96
C ASN A 238 13.15 -10.19 -6.30
N VAL A 239 13.03 -10.34 -4.99
CA VAL A 239 13.58 -11.48 -4.24
C VAL A 239 12.96 -12.79 -4.73
N PHE A 240 11.64 -12.83 -4.90
CA PHE A 240 10.93 -14.00 -5.41
C PHE A 240 11.39 -14.38 -6.82
N ASP A 241 11.40 -13.43 -7.75
CA ASP A 241 11.78 -13.64 -9.14
C ASP A 241 13.24 -14.11 -9.24
N THR A 242 14.12 -13.52 -8.43
CA THR A 242 15.56 -13.92 -8.37
C THR A 242 15.71 -15.32 -7.80
N ALA A 243 15.06 -15.63 -6.68
CA ALA A 243 15.09 -16.96 -6.08
C ALA A 243 14.56 -18.02 -7.06
N LEU A 244 13.49 -17.71 -7.78
CA LEU A 244 12.92 -18.62 -8.79
C LEU A 244 13.92 -18.85 -9.94
N ALA A 245 14.49 -17.79 -10.50
CA ALA A 245 15.42 -17.90 -11.62
C ALA A 245 16.73 -18.63 -11.23
N ASP A 246 17.33 -18.28 -10.10
CA ASP A 246 18.61 -18.81 -9.65
C ASP A 246 18.54 -20.27 -9.22
N THR A 247 17.43 -20.67 -8.59
CA THR A 247 17.27 -22.05 -8.09
C THR A 247 16.79 -23.02 -9.18
N LEU A 248 15.89 -22.57 -10.06
CA LEU A 248 15.39 -23.43 -11.13
C LEU A 248 16.32 -23.47 -12.36
N GLU A 249 17.09 -22.41 -12.61
CA GLU A 249 18.01 -22.34 -13.74
C GLU A 249 17.36 -22.73 -15.09
N LYS A 250 17.74 -23.86 -15.65
CA LYS A 250 17.23 -24.39 -16.94
C LYS A 250 15.77 -24.90 -16.83
N ASP A 251 15.34 -25.28 -15.64
CA ASP A 251 13.97 -25.74 -15.37
C ASP A 251 13.00 -24.57 -15.14
N CYS A 252 13.51 -23.32 -15.04
CA CYS A 252 12.70 -22.10 -15.08
C CYS A 252 12.15 -21.89 -16.50
N SER A 253 11.23 -22.77 -16.90
CA SER A 253 10.60 -22.71 -18.22
C SER A 253 9.44 -21.75 -18.25
N TYR A 254 9.00 -21.35 -19.45
CA TYR A 254 7.79 -20.57 -19.64
C TYR A 254 6.57 -21.21 -18.96
N ASP A 255 6.39 -22.52 -19.16
CA ASP A 255 5.25 -23.26 -18.63
C ASP A 255 5.23 -23.28 -17.09
N VAL A 256 6.41 -23.43 -16.45
CA VAL A 256 6.54 -23.37 -14.99
C VAL A 256 6.16 -21.98 -14.48
N VAL A 257 6.71 -20.91 -15.05
CA VAL A 257 6.41 -19.54 -14.63
C VAL A 257 4.92 -19.23 -14.82
N GLN A 258 4.35 -19.62 -15.95
CA GLN A 258 2.94 -19.44 -16.23
C GLN A 258 2.07 -20.20 -15.21
N SER A 259 2.35 -21.48 -14.94
CA SER A 259 1.64 -22.30 -13.97
C SER A 259 1.69 -21.69 -12.56
N VAL A 260 2.85 -21.22 -12.11
CA VAL A 260 3.00 -20.51 -10.82
C VAL A 260 2.11 -19.25 -10.77
N HIS A 261 2.13 -18.45 -11.83
CA HIS A 261 1.29 -17.27 -11.91
C HIS A 261 -0.20 -17.58 -11.88
N GLU A 262 -0.64 -18.63 -12.59
CA GLU A 262 -2.05 -19.07 -12.63
C GLU A 262 -2.51 -19.59 -11.26
N GLN A 263 -1.71 -20.39 -10.59
CA GLN A 263 -2.05 -20.92 -9.27
C GLN A 263 -2.11 -19.83 -8.19
N LEU A 264 -1.12 -18.93 -8.16
CA LEU A 264 -1.13 -17.79 -7.24
C LEU A 264 -2.38 -16.91 -7.44
N ARG A 265 -2.82 -16.75 -8.69
CA ARG A 265 -4.07 -16.04 -9.00
C ARG A 265 -5.30 -16.80 -8.57
N GLY A 266 -5.33 -18.09 -8.78
CA GLY A 266 -6.40 -18.95 -8.27
C GLY A 266 -6.59 -18.71 -6.77
N ARG A 267 -5.51 -18.73 -6.00
CA ARG A 267 -5.54 -18.44 -4.55
C ARG A 267 -6.07 -17.04 -4.23
N ILE A 268 -5.65 -16.02 -4.99
CA ILE A 268 -6.16 -14.64 -4.80
C ILE A 268 -7.65 -14.57 -5.10
N GLN A 269 -8.13 -15.23 -6.14
CA GLN A 269 -9.53 -15.22 -6.52
C GLN A 269 -10.40 -16.00 -5.52
N GLU A 270 -9.98 -17.18 -5.09
CA GLU A 270 -10.63 -17.95 -4.04
C GLU A 270 -10.76 -17.19 -2.74
N HIS A 271 -9.67 -16.52 -2.31
CA HIS A 271 -9.69 -15.67 -1.12
C HIS A 271 -10.67 -14.49 -1.26
N LYS A 272 -10.74 -13.88 -2.45
CA LYS A 272 -11.69 -12.80 -2.71
C LYS A 272 -13.14 -13.29 -2.66
N GLU A 273 -13.40 -14.48 -3.15
CA GLU A 273 -14.74 -15.11 -3.16
C GLU A 273 -15.16 -15.58 -1.77
N SER A 274 -14.24 -16.08 -0.96
CA SER A 274 -14.50 -16.48 0.43
C SER A 274 -14.91 -15.31 1.32
N ARG A 275 -14.57 -14.07 0.90
CA ARG A 275 -14.75 -12.83 1.69
C ARG A 275 -14.07 -12.88 3.06
N ASP A 276 -13.03 -13.67 3.19
CA ASP A 276 -12.21 -13.69 4.39
C ASP A 276 -11.62 -12.27 4.62
N PRO A 277 -11.80 -11.69 5.81
CA PRO A 277 -11.25 -10.38 6.12
C PRO A 277 -9.74 -10.41 6.38
N ALA A 278 -9.17 -11.56 6.73
CA ALA A 278 -7.74 -11.71 6.96
C ALA A 278 -6.95 -11.46 5.67
N PRO A 279 -5.74 -10.92 5.72
CA PRO A 279 -4.87 -10.87 4.56
C PRO A 279 -4.59 -12.28 4.01
N LEU A 280 -4.54 -12.41 2.68
CA LEU A 280 -4.07 -13.65 2.08
C LEU A 280 -2.55 -13.73 2.21
N GLU A 281 -2.09 -14.68 2.97
CA GLU A 281 -0.69 -14.96 3.20
C GLU A 281 -0.38 -16.40 2.78
N LEU A 282 0.75 -16.59 2.12
CA LEU A 282 1.29 -17.89 1.74
C LEU A 282 2.62 -18.10 2.46
N THR A 283 2.85 -19.30 2.92
CA THR A 283 4.18 -19.69 3.38
C THR A 283 5.10 -20.00 2.19
N VAL A 284 6.41 -19.96 2.41
CA VAL A 284 7.38 -20.44 1.42
C VAL A 284 7.10 -21.91 1.05
N GLY A 285 6.60 -22.70 2.01
CA GLY A 285 6.17 -24.09 1.78
C GLY A 285 5.00 -24.21 0.80
N ASP A 286 4.00 -23.32 0.89
CA ASP A 286 2.86 -23.31 -0.05
C ASP A 286 3.32 -23.03 -1.47
N VAL A 287 4.24 -22.07 -1.65
CA VAL A 287 4.82 -21.79 -2.97
C VAL A 287 5.67 -22.95 -3.47
N GLY A 288 6.42 -23.60 -2.59
CA GLY A 288 7.13 -24.84 -2.93
C GLY A 288 6.19 -25.95 -3.41
N GLY A 289 5.01 -26.08 -2.81
CA GLY A 289 3.95 -26.97 -3.29
C GLY A 289 3.50 -26.65 -4.71
N ILE A 290 3.26 -25.37 -5.00
CA ILE A 290 2.91 -24.89 -6.35
C ILE A 290 3.99 -25.27 -7.37
N LEU A 291 5.27 -25.10 -7.03
CA LEU A 291 6.38 -25.50 -7.90
C LEU A 291 6.42 -27.01 -8.17
N SER A 292 6.17 -27.81 -7.13
CA SER A 292 6.09 -29.27 -7.28
C SER A 292 4.95 -29.69 -8.22
N GLU A 293 3.77 -29.08 -8.06
CA GLU A 293 2.62 -29.31 -8.94
C GLU A 293 2.87 -28.85 -10.39
N SER A 294 3.76 -27.86 -10.58
CA SER A 294 4.19 -27.38 -11.89
C SER A 294 5.31 -28.23 -12.51
N GLY A 295 5.67 -29.37 -11.89
CA GLY A 295 6.63 -30.34 -12.42
C GLY A 295 8.11 -30.04 -12.09
N VAL A 296 8.39 -29.15 -11.17
CA VAL A 296 9.75 -28.88 -10.69
C VAL A 296 10.20 -30.00 -9.77
N SER A 297 11.48 -30.43 -9.91
CA SER A 297 12.03 -31.52 -9.08
C SER A 297 12.11 -31.12 -7.61
N GLU A 298 11.95 -32.09 -6.71
CA GLU A 298 11.97 -31.88 -5.27
C GLU A 298 13.27 -31.23 -4.76
N GLU A 299 14.40 -31.58 -5.37
CA GLU A 299 15.70 -30.99 -5.06
C GLU A 299 15.71 -29.47 -5.32
N LYS A 300 15.15 -29.03 -6.43
CA LYS A 300 15.07 -27.61 -6.80
C LYS A 300 14.02 -26.86 -5.98
N VAL A 301 12.91 -27.48 -5.67
CA VAL A 301 11.90 -26.94 -4.74
C VAL A 301 12.53 -26.71 -3.37
N GLU A 302 13.30 -27.64 -2.87
CA GLU A 302 13.97 -27.48 -1.57
C GLU A 302 15.08 -26.41 -1.63
N SER A 303 15.77 -26.28 -2.76
CA SER A 303 16.74 -25.19 -2.96
C SER A 303 16.04 -23.81 -2.99
N PHE A 304 14.90 -23.72 -3.67
CA PHE A 304 14.06 -22.52 -3.70
C PHE A 304 13.57 -22.14 -2.29
N ARG A 305 13.05 -23.12 -1.52
CA ARG A 305 12.61 -22.89 -0.14
C ARG A 305 13.73 -22.29 0.71
N ARG A 306 14.92 -22.90 0.69
CA ARG A 306 16.07 -22.42 1.46
C ARG A 306 16.51 -21.01 1.06
N GLU A 307 16.51 -20.69 -0.23
CA GLU A 307 16.85 -19.34 -0.68
C GLU A 307 15.78 -18.31 -0.26
N CYS A 308 14.49 -18.65 -0.36
CA CYS A 308 13.41 -17.80 0.11
C CYS A 308 13.46 -17.60 1.63
N GLU A 309 13.67 -18.65 2.43
CA GLU A 309 13.78 -18.56 3.88
C GLU A 309 14.95 -17.70 4.33
N LYS A 310 16.07 -17.75 3.60
CA LYS A 310 17.24 -16.90 3.87
C LYS A 310 16.94 -15.41 3.60
N GLN A 311 16.15 -15.09 2.59
CA GLN A 311 15.87 -13.72 2.16
C GLN A 311 14.68 -13.11 2.90
N TYR A 312 13.61 -13.88 3.10
CA TYR A 312 12.38 -13.41 3.74
C TYR A 312 12.33 -13.72 5.25
N GLY A 313 13.10 -14.71 5.74
CA GLY A 313 13.03 -15.27 7.08
C GLY A 313 12.28 -16.62 7.12
N GLU A 314 12.58 -17.44 8.13
CA GLU A 314 12.10 -18.84 8.25
C GLU A 314 10.58 -19.00 8.24
N ASN A 315 9.85 -18.01 8.73
CA ASN A 315 8.37 -18.06 8.83
C ASN A 315 7.72 -16.89 8.13
N ALA A 316 8.35 -16.34 7.10
CA ALA A 316 7.83 -15.18 6.42
C ALA A 316 6.50 -15.51 5.72
N ALA A 317 5.53 -14.64 5.94
CA ALA A 317 4.27 -14.63 5.22
C ALA A 317 4.42 -13.86 3.92
N LEU A 318 4.24 -14.53 2.80
CA LEU A 318 4.33 -13.94 1.47
C LEU A 318 2.95 -13.48 1.00
N ASN A 319 2.83 -12.23 0.62
CA ASN A 319 1.59 -11.74 0.01
C ASN A 319 1.61 -12.07 -1.50
N PRO A 320 0.73 -12.95 -1.99
CA PRO A 320 0.76 -13.35 -3.40
C PRO A 320 0.51 -12.20 -4.37
N LYS A 321 -0.17 -11.13 -3.95
CA LYS A 321 -0.34 -9.91 -4.76
C LYS A 321 0.97 -9.14 -4.96
N ASN A 322 1.89 -9.22 -3.98
CA ASN A 322 3.21 -8.60 -4.10
C ASN A 322 4.09 -9.43 -5.04
N ILE A 323 4.08 -10.76 -4.89
CA ILE A 323 4.84 -11.69 -5.72
C ILE A 323 4.45 -11.58 -7.21
N LEU A 324 3.15 -11.55 -7.50
CA LEU A 324 2.65 -11.40 -8.89
C LEU A 324 2.90 -9.99 -9.47
N GLY A 325 3.07 -8.99 -8.62
CA GLY A 325 3.24 -7.60 -9.06
C GLY A 325 1.95 -6.96 -9.61
N THR A 326 2.12 -6.00 -10.49
CA THR A 326 1.01 -5.24 -11.06
C THR A 326 0.33 -6.04 -12.15
N GLY A 327 -0.84 -6.51 -11.92
CA GLY A 327 -1.93 -7.03 -12.75
C GLY A 327 -1.78 -7.32 -14.26
N LYS A 328 -0.55 -7.39 -14.80
CA LYS A 328 -0.28 -7.71 -16.21
C LYS A 328 0.70 -8.87 -16.28
N PHE A 329 0.50 -9.77 -17.24
CA PHE A 329 1.47 -10.80 -17.59
C PHE A 329 2.34 -10.26 -18.72
N GLU A 330 3.63 -10.07 -18.45
CA GLU A 330 4.56 -9.46 -19.40
C GLU A 330 5.61 -10.48 -19.83
N ILE A 331 5.82 -10.55 -21.13
CA ILE A 331 6.88 -11.36 -21.74
C ILE A 331 7.79 -10.39 -22.50
N THR A 332 9.06 -10.40 -22.19
CA THR A 332 10.04 -9.51 -22.80
C THR A 332 11.13 -10.31 -23.48
N THR A 333 11.38 -9.99 -24.74
CA THR A 333 12.57 -10.38 -25.48
C THR A 333 13.41 -9.12 -25.73
N PRO A 334 14.65 -9.22 -26.22
CA PRO A 334 15.46 -8.03 -26.52
C PRO A 334 14.80 -7.02 -27.46
N GLU A 335 13.89 -7.48 -28.33
CA GLU A 335 13.30 -6.66 -29.39
C GLU A 335 11.77 -6.49 -29.26
N VAL A 336 11.11 -7.33 -28.45
CA VAL A 336 9.65 -7.39 -28.41
C VAL A 336 9.16 -7.46 -26.95
N LYS A 337 8.21 -6.61 -26.61
CA LYS A 337 7.47 -6.72 -25.35
C LYS A 337 6.01 -7.08 -25.65
N ILE A 338 5.55 -8.17 -25.04
CA ILE A 338 4.16 -8.64 -25.11
C ILE A 338 3.55 -8.42 -23.72
N THR A 339 2.38 -7.79 -23.70
CA THR A 339 1.64 -7.56 -22.47
C THR A 339 0.25 -8.15 -22.63
N VAL A 340 -0.12 -9.04 -21.75
CA VAL A 340 -1.40 -9.76 -21.78
C VAL A 340 -2.16 -9.51 -20.49
N ALA A 341 -3.49 -9.43 -20.61
CA ALA A 341 -4.33 -9.53 -19.44
C ALA A 341 -4.05 -10.88 -18.78
N PRO A 342 -3.84 -10.87 -17.49
CA PRO A 342 -3.35 -12.08 -16.85
C PRO A 342 -4.25 -13.30 -16.95
N GLU A 343 -5.55 -13.11 -16.99
CA GLU A 343 -6.56 -14.16 -17.23
C GLU A 343 -6.43 -14.80 -18.63
N ASN A 344 -5.71 -14.14 -19.51
CA ASN A 344 -5.49 -14.59 -20.90
C ASN A 344 -4.04 -15.09 -21.13
N SER A 345 -3.23 -15.25 -20.07
CA SER A 345 -1.86 -15.76 -20.21
C SER A 345 -1.79 -17.14 -20.86
N TYR A 346 -2.80 -17.96 -20.64
CA TYR A 346 -2.92 -19.30 -21.23
C TYR A 346 -3.04 -19.32 -22.75
N LEU A 347 -3.39 -18.17 -23.38
CA LEU A 347 -3.45 -18.05 -24.84
C LEU A 347 -2.06 -18.02 -25.50
N ILE A 348 -1.00 -17.75 -24.73
CA ILE A 348 0.36 -17.72 -25.27
C ILE A 348 1.01 -19.08 -25.03
N GLU A 349 1.49 -19.67 -26.09
CA GLU A 349 2.16 -20.96 -26.05
C GLU A 349 3.63 -20.83 -26.49
N ALA A 350 4.53 -21.51 -25.78
CA ALA A 350 5.91 -21.63 -26.19
C ALA A 350 6.10 -22.91 -27.02
N ARG A 351 6.51 -22.80 -28.26
CA ARG A 351 6.73 -23.96 -29.15
C ARG A 351 8.06 -23.92 -29.89
N MET A 352 8.57 -25.09 -30.22
CA MET A 352 9.70 -25.26 -31.11
C MET A 352 9.20 -25.61 -32.52
N ILE A 353 9.46 -24.77 -33.50
CA ILE A 353 9.09 -24.98 -34.90
C ILE A 353 10.33 -24.87 -35.76
N GLY A 354 10.63 -25.92 -36.53
CA GLY A 354 11.81 -25.91 -37.41
C GLY A 354 13.17 -25.67 -36.70
N GLY A 355 13.29 -26.08 -35.42
CA GLY A 355 14.49 -25.85 -34.61
C GLY A 355 14.62 -24.45 -34.00
N ARG A 356 13.61 -23.60 -34.15
CA ARG A 356 13.56 -22.25 -33.56
C ARG A 356 12.48 -22.18 -32.48
N ARG A 357 12.70 -21.39 -31.44
CA ARG A 357 11.76 -21.17 -30.36
C ARG A 357 10.82 -20.03 -30.77
N TYR A 358 9.52 -20.24 -30.57
CA TYR A 358 8.46 -19.28 -30.84
C TYR A 358 7.55 -19.12 -29.63
N LEU A 359 7.00 -17.93 -29.47
CA LEU A 359 5.82 -17.66 -28.68
C LEU A 359 4.67 -17.45 -29.66
N LEU A 360 3.64 -18.26 -29.53
CA LEU A 360 2.47 -18.27 -30.41
C LEU A 360 1.32 -17.57 -29.71
N ILE A 361 0.63 -16.73 -30.44
CA ILE A 361 -0.58 -16.02 -29.99
C ILE A 361 -1.68 -16.40 -30.98
N PRO A 362 -2.83 -16.97 -30.53
CA PRO A 362 -3.94 -17.26 -31.43
C PRO A 362 -4.50 -15.94 -32.00
N ALA A 363 -4.86 -15.99 -33.28
CA ALA A 363 -5.31 -14.84 -34.05
C ALA A 363 -6.68 -15.06 -34.73
N ASP A 364 -7.45 -16.03 -34.22
CA ASP A 364 -8.72 -16.47 -34.82
C ASP A 364 -9.80 -15.36 -34.78
N ASP A 365 -9.78 -14.52 -33.74
CA ASP A 365 -10.77 -13.45 -33.55
C ASP A 365 -10.41 -12.14 -34.28
N GLY A 366 -9.36 -12.16 -35.10
CA GLY A 366 -8.92 -11.01 -35.87
C GLY A 366 -7.67 -10.33 -35.31
N VAL A 367 -6.96 -9.62 -36.14
CA VAL A 367 -5.75 -8.87 -35.83
C VAL A 367 -5.82 -7.45 -36.30
N GLU A 368 -5.44 -6.51 -35.47
CA GLU A 368 -5.26 -5.11 -35.86
C GLU A 368 -3.77 -4.74 -35.83
N VAL A 369 -3.32 -4.08 -36.88
CA VAL A 369 -2.00 -3.52 -37.01
C VAL A 369 -2.09 -2.01 -37.15
N ASN A 370 -1.58 -1.26 -36.19
CA ASN A 370 -1.66 0.21 -36.14
C ASN A 370 -3.10 0.75 -36.32
N GLY A 371 -4.10 0.06 -35.75
CA GLY A 371 -5.51 0.42 -35.83
C GLY A 371 -6.20 -0.01 -37.12
N VAL A 372 -5.54 -0.82 -37.95
CA VAL A 372 -6.12 -1.37 -39.19
C VAL A 372 -6.33 -2.87 -39.01
N SER A 373 -7.57 -3.34 -39.17
CA SER A 373 -7.88 -4.77 -39.17
C SER A 373 -7.23 -5.46 -40.37
N VAL A 374 -6.46 -6.52 -40.09
CA VAL A 374 -5.78 -7.31 -41.13
C VAL A 374 -6.28 -8.76 -41.11
N SER A 375 -6.34 -9.38 -42.26
CA SER A 375 -6.65 -10.81 -42.40
C SER A 375 -5.35 -11.61 -42.44
N ILE A 376 -5.30 -12.69 -41.65
CA ILE A 376 -4.24 -13.69 -41.74
C ILE A 376 -4.73 -14.77 -42.69
N PRO A 377 -3.99 -15.09 -43.77
CA PRO A 377 -4.41 -16.11 -44.70
C PRO A 377 -4.46 -17.47 -44.06
N ASN A 378 -5.53 -18.24 -44.21
CA ASN A 378 -5.53 -19.65 -43.91
C ASN A 378 -4.67 -20.34 -44.96
N GLU A 379 -3.54 -20.94 -44.57
CA GLU A 379 -2.85 -21.88 -45.46
C GLU A 379 -3.75 -23.13 -45.58
N GLU A 380 -4.49 -23.23 -46.64
CA GLU A 380 -5.04 -24.50 -47.07
C GLU A 380 -3.86 -25.43 -47.40
N HIS A 381 -3.72 -26.49 -46.66
CA HIS A 381 -2.78 -27.57 -46.99
C HIS A 381 -3.13 -28.13 -48.37
N ASN A 382 -2.29 -27.82 -49.35
CA ASN A 382 -2.20 -28.61 -50.58
C ASN A 382 -1.29 -29.83 -50.35
#